data_795037c4ae7c433c1ca98c53b3ff3b0d
#
_entry.id   795037c4ae7c433c1ca98c53b3ff3b0d
#
_cell.length_a   1.000
_cell.length_b   1.000
_cell.length_c   1.000
_cell.angle_alpha   90.00
_cell.angle_beta   90.00
_cell.angle_gamma   90.00
#
_symmetry.space_group_name_H-M   'P 1'
#
loop_
_entity.id
_entity.type
_entity.pdbx_description
1 polymer ?
#
loop_
_entity_poly.entity_id
_entity_poly.type
_entity_poly.pdbx_seq_one_letter_code
_entity_poly.pdbx_strand_id
1 'polypeptide(L)'
;MGDTEKINTQGKTGHFLLERKLDCAILQLISLDRTNKLSSACIAALHGAVCNLHSEAIRGKIKTLIITGSEKFFSAGADLNEISQLTESEAFEFSRRGQALMNVVDQFPAPVFAAIRGYCMGGGMDLALACNYRIAAPNAVFGHRGASLGIMTGWGGTQRLPRLIGKSRALQMFLLAEMVKADEALRIGLVDKIGDDPVADAIHRVKNYKAS
;
A
#
# COMPACT_ATOMS: atom_id res chain seq x y z
N MET A 1 -18.26 24.53 1.06
CA MET A 1 -18.76 23.19 0.74
C MET A 1 -18.01 22.75 -0.49
N GLY A 2 -16.99 21.89 -0.35
CA GLY A 2 -16.16 21.45 -1.49
C GLY A 2 -16.78 20.19 -2.08
N ASP A 3 -17.03 20.22 -3.36
CA ASP A 3 -17.62 19.11 -4.11
C ASP A 3 -16.73 17.87 -3.96
N THR A 4 -17.28 16.84 -3.34
CA THR A 4 -16.65 15.53 -3.20
C THR A 4 -17.26 14.64 -4.28
N GLU A 5 -16.57 14.50 -5.39
CA GLU A 5 -16.99 13.58 -6.45
C GLU A 5 -16.53 12.16 -6.07
N LYS A 6 -17.48 11.33 -5.59
CA LYS A 6 -17.25 9.91 -5.38
C LYS A 6 -17.43 9.17 -6.69
N ILE A 7 -16.35 8.91 -7.39
CA ILE A 7 -16.39 8.02 -8.56
C ILE A 7 -16.36 6.59 -8.04
N ASN A 8 -17.55 6.00 -7.93
CA ASN A 8 -17.69 4.60 -7.61
C ASN A 8 -17.32 3.75 -8.85
N THR A 9 -16.04 3.38 -8.99
CA THR A 9 -15.61 2.40 -9.97
C THR A 9 -15.91 0.99 -9.45
N GLN A 10 -17.18 0.74 -9.09
CA GLN A 10 -17.70 -0.61 -8.95
C GLN A 10 -17.80 -1.26 -10.35
N GLY A 11 -16.66 -1.64 -10.90
CA GLY A 11 -16.62 -2.77 -11.79
C GLY A 11 -17.07 -4.00 -10.98
N LYS A 12 -17.67 -5.01 -11.60
CA LYS A 12 -18.26 -6.21 -10.99
C LYS A 12 -17.36 -7.02 -10.02
N THR A 13 -16.17 -6.51 -9.67
CA THR A 13 -15.17 -7.08 -8.76
C THR A 13 -14.58 -5.96 -7.90
N GLY A 14 -15.35 -5.40 -6.98
CA GLY A 14 -14.92 -4.27 -6.15
C GLY A 14 -13.64 -4.54 -5.35
N HIS A 15 -12.49 -4.14 -5.89
CA HIS A 15 -11.18 -4.27 -5.23
C HIS A 15 -10.76 -2.98 -4.52
N PHE A 16 -11.30 -1.83 -4.95
CA PHE A 16 -11.03 -0.53 -4.34
C PHE A 16 -12.15 0.46 -4.63
N LEU A 17 -12.21 1.51 -3.82
CA LEU A 17 -12.95 2.74 -4.09
C LEU A 17 -11.96 3.84 -4.45
N LEU A 18 -12.32 4.70 -5.41
CA LEU A 18 -11.55 5.87 -5.76
C LEU A 18 -12.38 7.11 -5.43
N GLU A 19 -11.89 7.91 -4.51
CA GLU A 19 -12.47 9.20 -4.13
C GLU A 19 -11.52 10.33 -4.57
N ARG A 20 -12.09 11.45 -5.04
CA ARG A 20 -11.35 12.68 -5.32
C ARG A 20 -11.74 13.72 -4.29
N LYS A 21 -10.74 14.30 -3.65
CA LYS A 21 -10.94 15.35 -2.66
C LYS A 21 -9.88 16.41 -2.83
N LEU A 22 -10.30 17.60 -3.26
CA LEU A 22 -9.37 18.66 -3.67
C LEU A 22 -8.45 18.18 -4.82
N ASP A 23 -7.14 18.36 -4.66
CA ASP A 23 -6.11 17.91 -5.60
C ASP A 23 -5.61 16.46 -5.27
N CYS A 24 -6.32 15.72 -4.41
CA CYS A 24 -5.92 14.38 -3.95
C CYS A 24 -6.80 13.30 -4.58
N ALA A 25 -6.18 12.22 -5.04
CA ALA A 25 -6.85 10.95 -5.31
C ALA A 25 -6.68 10.03 -4.11
N ILE A 26 -7.77 9.51 -3.57
CA ILE A 26 -7.78 8.56 -2.44
C ILE A 26 -8.23 7.21 -2.97
N LEU A 27 -7.33 6.24 -2.97
CA LEU A 27 -7.58 4.87 -3.40
C LEU A 27 -7.71 4.01 -2.14
N GLN A 28 -8.95 3.62 -1.82
CA GLN A 28 -9.24 2.77 -0.66
C GLN A 28 -9.40 1.32 -1.10
N LEU A 29 -8.54 0.45 -0.61
CA LEU A 29 -8.64 -0.99 -0.80
C LEU A 29 -9.90 -1.51 -0.10
N ILE A 30 -10.66 -2.34 -0.81
CA ILE A 30 -11.85 -3.02 -0.29
C ILE A 30 -11.88 -4.48 -0.73
N SER A 31 -12.49 -5.33 0.08
CA SER A 31 -12.81 -6.72 -0.26
C SER A 31 -14.04 -7.19 0.51
N LEU A 32 -14.73 -8.22 0.00
CA LEU A 32 -15.91 -8.77 0.64
C LEU A 32 -15.61 -9.31 2.05
N ASP A 33 -14.45 -9.95 2.21
CA ASP A 33 -13.99 -10.50 3.49
C ASP A 33 -13.32 -9.45 4.40
N ARG A 34 -13.24 -8.19 3.94
CA ARG A 34 -12.65 -7.04 4.65
C ARG A 34 -11.16 -7.18 5.00
N THR A 35 -10.47 -8.14 4.41
CA THR A 35 -9.02 -8.35 4.64
C THR A 35 -8.14 -7.67 3.60
N ASN A 36 -8.74 -7.17 2.52
CA ASN A 36 -8.08 -6.46 1.43
C ASN A 36 -6.89 -7.25 0.85
N LYS A 37 -7.14 -8.55 0.55
CA LYS A 37 -6.15 -9.41 -0.12
C LYS A 37 -5.85 -8.90 -1.52
N LEU A 38 -4.60 -9.03 -1.90
CA LEU A 38 -4.08 -8.68 -3.22
C LEU A 38 -4.02 -9.94 -4.10
N SER A 39 -5.16 -10.30 -4.69
CA SER A 39 -5.24 -11.33 -5.72
C SER A 39 -4.71 -10.82 -7.07
N SER A 40 -4.46 -11.70 -8.04
CA SER A 40 -4.08 -11.31 -9.40
C SER A 40 -5.06 -10.32 -10.02
N ALA A 41 -6.36 -10.50 -9.81
CA ALA A 41 -7.39 -9.58 -10.28
C ALA A 41 -7.29 -8.21 -9.59
N CYS A 42 -7.06 -8.19 -8.27
CA CYS A 42 -6.86 -6.97 -7.50
C CYS A 42 -5.61 -6.21 -7.96
N ILE A 43 -4.48 -6.92 -8.14
CA ILE A 43 -3.22 -6.34 -8.62
C ILE A 43 -3.41 -5.70 -9.99
N ALA A 44 -4.06 -6.39 -10.93
CA ALA A 44 -4.32 -5.86 -12.27
C ALA A 44 -5.23 -4.62 -12.24
N ALA A 45 -6.29 -4.65 -11.42
CA ALA A 45 -7.21 -3.52 -11.25
C ALA A 45 -6.51 -2.29 -10.64
N LEU A 46 -5.69 -2.48 -9.59
CA LEU A 46 -4.91 -1.43 -8.95
C LEU A 46 -3.87 -0.84 -9.90
N HIS A 47 -3.14 -1.71 -10.63
CA HIS A 47 -2.16 -1.26 -11.62
C HIS A 47 -2.81 -0.36 -12.68
N GLY A 48 -3.94 -0.79 -13.26
CA GLY A 48 -4.68 0.02 -14.24
C GLY A 48 -5.17 1.36 -13.66
N ALA A 49 -5.68 1.36 -12.42
CA ALA A 49 -6.13 2.57 -11.75
C ALA A 49 -4.97 3.56 -11.51
N VAL A 50 -3.83 3.08 -11.02
CA VAL A 50 -2.66 3.93 -10.76
C VAL A 50 -2.08 4.47 -12.08
N CYS A 51 -2.03 3.69 -13.16
CA CYS A 51 -1.63 4.16 -14.49
C CYS A 51 -2.55 5.28 -15.02
N ASN A 52 -3.86 5.16 -14.83
CA ASN A 52 -4.81 6.20 -15.22
C ASN A 52 -4.58 7.49 -14.40
N LEU A 53 -4.44 7.37 -13.08
CA LEU A 53 -4.13 8.48 -12.19
C LEU A 53 -2.77 9.13 -12.50
N HIS A 54 -1.77 8.35 -12.90
CA HIS A 54 -0.45 8.83 -13.32
C HIS A 54 -0.58 9.84 -14.48
N SER A 55 -1.39 9.53 -15.50
CA SER A 55 -1.64 10.44 -16.61
C SER A 55 -2.34 11.74 -16.19
N GLU A 56 -3.19 11.68 -15.17
CA GLU A 56 -3.84 12.88 -14.61
C GLU A 56 -2.87 13.70 -13.74
N ALA A 57 -1.98 13.04 -13.02
CA ALA A 57 -0.96 13.70 -12.21
C ALA A 57 0.05 14.46 -13.09
N ILE A 58 0.51 13.89 -14.21
CA ILE A 58 1.34 14.59 -15.19
C ILE A 58 0.65 15.87 -15.70
N ARG A 59 -0.66 15.83 -15.89
CA ARG A 59 -1.46 17.02 -16.32
C ARG A 59 -1.78 17.98 -15.17
N GLY A 60 -1.25 17.77 -13.97
CA GLY A 60 -1.45 18.62 -12.80
C GLY A 60 -2.84 18.56 -12.17
N LYS A 61 -3.70 17.61 -12.61
CA LYS A 61 -5.06 17.44 -12.05
C LYS A 61 -5.03 16.76 -10.68
N ILE A 62 -4.02 15.92 -10.42
CA ILE A 62 -3.79 15.25 -9.17
C ILE A 62 -2.41 15.64 -8.68
N LYS A 63 -2.33 16.11 -7.44
CA LYS A 63 -1.08 16.53 -6.77
C LYS A 63 -0.66 15.55 -5.67
N THR A 64 -1.48 14.56 -5.38
CA THR A 64 -1.20 13.55 -4.38
C THR A 64 -2.06 12.31 -4.60
N LEU A 65 -1.47 11.14 -4.42
CA LEU A 65 -2.17 9.87 -4.31
C LEU A 65 -2.11 9.39 -2.85
N ILE A 66 -3.25 9.02 -2.28
CA ILE A 66 -3.35 8.41 -0.96
C ILE A 66 -3.89 7.00 -1.14
N ILE A 67 -3.15 6.00 -0.68
CA ILE A 67 -3.59 4.59 -0.65
C ILE A 67 -3.93 4.24 0.78
N THR A 68 -5.12 3.70 1.01
CA THR A 68 -5.61 3.30 2.33
C THR A 68 -6.41 2.00 2.27
N GLY A 69 -6.75 1.46 3.43
CA GLY A 69 -7.58 0.27 3.56
C GLY A 69 -8.80 0.50 4.45
N SER A 70 -9.18 -0.54 5.21
CA SER A 70 -10.23 -0.47 6.23
C SER A 70 -9.63 -0.22 7.62
N GLU A 71 -10.49 -0.02 8.63
CA GLU A 71 -10.05 0.16 10.03
C GLU A 71 -9.22 -1.02 10.56
N LYS A 72 -9.52 -2.24 10.13
CA LYS A 72 -8.87 -3.45 10.63
C LYS A 72 -7.73 -3.93 9.73
N PHE A 73 -7.80 -3.66 8.44
CA PHE A 73 -6.80 -4.10 7.47
C PHE A 73 -6.51 -2.98 6.47
N PHE A 74 -5.27 -2.53 6.44
CA PHE A 74 -4.74 -1.90 5.25
C PHE A 74 -4.74 -2.93 4.12
N SER A 75 -4.04 -4.04 4.31
CA SER A 75 -4.09 -5.24 3.47
C SER A 75 -3.47 -6.43 4.20
N ALA A 76 -4.10 -7.59 4.09
CA ALA A 76 -3.55 -8.87 4.56
C ALA A 76 -2.42 -9.41 3.66
N GLY A 77 -2.15 -8.77 2.53
CA GLY A 77 -1.13 -9.18 1.55
C GLY A 77 -1.70 -10.04 0.43
N ALA A 78 -0.83 -10.79 -0.23
CA ALA A 78 -1.21 -11.66 -1.34
C ALA A 78 -2.23 -12.72 -0.92
N ASP A 79 -3.10 -13.13 -1.85
CA ASP A 79 -4.05 -14.21 -1.58
C ASP A 79 -3.30 -15.56 -1.55
N LEU A 80 -3.16 -16.13 -0.35
CA LEU A 80 -2.44 -17.39 -0.14
C LEU A 80 -3.13 -18.59 -0.80
N ASN A 81 -4.46 -18.55 -0.95
CA ASN A 81 -5.19 -19.61 -1.65
C ASN A 81 -4.84 -19.60 -3.14
N GLU A 82 -4.70 -18.41 -3.73
CA GLU A 82 -4.25 -18.28 -5.12
C GLU A 82 -2.80 -18.77 -5.25
N ILE A 83 -1.90 -18.29 -4.37
CA ILE A 83 -0.47 -18.68 -4.41
C ILE A 83 -0.29 -20.19 -4.31
N SER A 84 -1.06 -20.88 -3.46
CA SER A 84 -0.93 -22.33 -3.24
C SER A 84 -1.28 -23.18 -4.47
N GLN A 85 -1.91 -22.61 -5.49
CA GLN A 85 -2.35 -23.28 -6.70
C GLN A 85 -1.51 -22.93 -7.93
N LEU A 86 -0.56 -22.00 -7.80
CA LEU A 86 0.27 -21.54 -8.90
C LEU A 86 1.31 -22.62 -9.28
N THR A 87 1.45 -22.85 -10.57
CA THR A 87 2.63 -23.51 -11.13
C THR A 87 3.85 -22.58 -11.03
N GLU A 88 5.04 -23.11 -11.26
CA GLU A 88 6.30 -22.34 -11.22
C GLU A 88 6.25 -21.14 -12.18
N SER A 89 5.80 -21.35 -13.42
CA SER A 89 5.68 -20.26 -14.42
C SER A 89 4.65 -19.21 -14.01
N GLU A 90 3.51 -19.62 -13.45
CA GLU A 90 2.48 -18.71 -12.96
C GLU A 90 2.95 -17.93 -11.72
N ALA A 91 3.72 -18.55 -10.82
CA ALA A 91 4.32 -17.88 -9.67
C ALA A 91 5.30 -16.78 -10.10
N PHE A 92 6.09 -17.03 -11.15
CA PHE A 92 6.97 -16.02 -11.75
C PHE A 92 6.17 -14.83 -12.29
N GLU A 93 5.11 -15.09 -13.08
CA GLU A 93 4.24 -14.05 -13.63
C GLU A 93 3.47 -13.29 -12.53
N PHE A 94 3.01 -13.97 -11.49
CA PHE A 94 2.39 -13.34 -10.33
C PHE A 94 3.35 -12.37 -9.63
N SER A 95 4.61 -12.78 -9.45
CA SER A 95 5.66 -11.92 -8.91
C SER A 95 5.90 -10.69 -9.79
N ARG A 96 6.02 -10.87 -11.11
CA ARG A 96 6.22 -9.77 -12.07
C ARG A 96 5.07 -8.75 -12.04
N ARG A 97 3.82 -9.22 -11.99
CA ARG A 97 2.63 -8.34 -11.93
C ARG A 97 2.62 -7.52 -10.65
N GLY A 98 2.93 -8.14 -9.50
CA GLY A 98 3.05 -7.41 -8.25
C GLY A 98 4.18 -6.38 -8.28
N GLN A 99 5.36 -6.73 -8.81
CA GLN A 99 6.47 -5.79 -9.00
C GLN A 99 6.07 -4.61 -9.90
N ALA A 100 5.34 -4.88 -10.99
CA ALA A 100 4.86 -3.82 -11.89
C ALA A 100 3.94 -2.83 -11.16
N LEU A 101 3.01 -3.32 -10.32
CA LEU A 101 2.18 -2.46 -9.47
C LEU A 101 3.03 -1.62 -8.52
N MET A 102 3.97 -2.24 -7.79
CA MET A 102 4.81 -1.50 -6.85
C MET A 102 5.67 -0.44 -7.56
N ASN A 103 6.16 -0.75 -8.76
CA ASN A 103 6.97 0.18 -9.53
C ASN A 103 6.16 1.38 -10.05
N VAL A 104 4.93 1.18 -10.51
CA VAL A 104 4.10 2.32 -10.95
C VAL A 104 3.66 3.21 -9.79
N VAL A 105 3.54 2.66 -8.58
CA VAL A 105 3.31 3.44 -7.35
C VAL A 105 4.57 4.23 -6.97
N ASP A 106 5.74 3.59 -6.98
CA ASP A 106 7.04 4.19 -6.64
C ASP A 106 7.43 5.34 -7.60
N GLN A 107 7.09 5.16 -8.89
CA GLN A 107 7.37 6.13 -9.97
C GLN A 107 6.21 7.12 -10.22
N PHE A 108 5.24 7.18 -9.31
CA PHE A 108 4.10 8.10 -9.50
C PHE A 108 4.59 9.57 -9.48
N PRO A 109 4.12 10.44 -10.43
CA PRO A 109 4.69 11.78 -10.62
C PRO A 109 4.21 12.82 -9.59
N ALA A 110 3.66 12.37 -8.47
CA ALA A 110 3.26 13.20 -7.33
C ALA A 110 3.47 12.39 -6.03
N PRO A 111 3.56 13.03 -4.86
CA PRO A 111 3.71 12.32 -3.60
C PRO A 111 2.62 11.26 -3.38
N VAL A 112 3.04 10.05 -3.03
CA VAL A 112 2.16 8.93 -2.68
C VAL A 112 2.25 8.66 -1.19
N PHE A 113 1.11 8.62 -0.52
CA PHE A 113 0.99 8.32 0.90
C PHE A 113 0.29 6.97 1.11
N ALA A 114 0.88 6.13 1.94
CA ALA A 114 0.17 5.01 2.54
C ALA A 114 -0.44 5.49 3.88
N ALA A 115 -1.77 5.53 3.94
CA ALA A 115 -2.52 5.86 5.16
C ALA A 115 -3.02 4.54 5.79
N ILE A 116 -2.35 4.11 6.86
CA ILE A 116 -2.38 2.72 7.33
C ILE A 116 -3.12 2.62 8.65
N ARG A 117 -4.19 1.78 8.68
CA ARG A 117 -4.90 1.35 9.88
C ARG A 117 -4.86 -0.17 9.96
N GLY A 118 -4.78 -0.72 11.16
CA GLY A 118 -4.79 -2.15 11.40
C GLY A 118 -3.63 -2.89 10.71
N TYR A 119 -3.90 -4.07 10.18
CA TYR A 119 -2.85 -4.95 9.65
C TYR A 119 -2.38 -4.55 8.25
N CYS A 120 -1.06 -4.39 8.11
CA CYS A 120 -0.34 -4.12 6.86
C CYS A 120 0.69 -5.24 6.65
N MET A 121 0.29 -6.32 5.94
CA MET A 121 1.01 -7.57 5.94
C MET A 121 1.49 -7.97 4.54
N GLY A 122 2.65 -8.62 4.47
CA GLY A 122 3.18 -9.22 3.24
C GLY A 122 3.15 -8.28 2.04
N GLY A 123 2.44 -8.64 0.97
CA GLY A 123 2.27 -7.80 -0.21
C GLY A 123 1.59 -6.46 0.06
N GLY A 124 0.77 -6.35 1.11
CA GLY A 124 0.24 -5.07 1.59
C GLY A 124 1.33 -4.17 2.16
N MET A 125 2.30 -4.76 2.86
CA MET A 125 3.48 -4.04 3.31
C MET A 125 4.38 -3.65 2.12
N ASP A 126 4.53 -4.50 1.09
CA ASP A 126 5.25 -4.14 -0.13
C ASP A 126 4.61 -2.92 -0.83
N LEU A 127 3.28 -2.85 -0.85
CA LEU A 127 2.54 -1.71 -1.39
C LEU A 127 2.81 -0.43 -0.57
N ALA A 128 2.77 -0.52 0.75
CA ALA A 128 3.10 0.60 1.63
C ALA A 128 4.56 1.06 1.48
N LEU A 129 5.49 0.13 1.28
CA LEU A 129 6.91 0.41 1.03
C LEU A 129 7.17 1.05 -0.34
N ALA A 130 6.28 0.87 -1.31
CA ALA A 130 6.36 1.54 -2.61
C ALA A 130 5.86 3.00 -2.57
N CYS A 131 5.15 3.41 -1.52
CA CYS A 131 4.72 4.78 -1.31
C CYS A 131 5.88 5.65 -0.80
N ASN A 132 5.85 6.97 -1.08
CA ASN A 132 6.86 7.91 -0.58
C ASN A 132 6.79 8.07 0.94
N TYR A 133 5.57 8.15 1.48
CA TYR A 133 5.32 8.36 2.91
C TYR A 133 4.33 7.35 3.47
N ARG A 134 4.54 6.95 4.72
CA ARG A 134 3.69 6.02 5.47
C ARG A 134 3.23 6.69 6.75
N ILE A 135 1.93 6.94 6.87
CA ILE A 135 1.29 7.46 8.07
C ILE A 135 0.48 6.33 8.69
N ALA A 136 0.76 6.01 9.94
CA ALA A 136 0.13 4.90 10.64
C ALA A 136 -0.87 5.40 11.70
N ALA A 137 -2.00 4.71 11.84
CA ALA A 137 -2.81 4.85 13.04
C ALA A 137 -2.15 4.12 14.22
N PRO A 138 -2.49 4.46 15.48
CA PRO A 138 -1.94 3.80 16.67
C PRO A 138 -2.16 2.27 16.69
N ASN A 139 -3.23 1.79 16.04
CA ASN A 139 -3.57 0.36 15.94
C ASN A 139 -2.86 -0.36 14.78
N ALA A 140 -2.00 0.30 14.03
CA ALA A 140 -1.32 -0.30 12.88
C ALA A 140 -0.30 -1.35 13.29
N VAL A 141 -0.27 -2.45 12.54
CA VAL A 141 0.67 -3.57 12.73
C VAL A 141 1.25 -3.98 11.39
N PHE A 142 2.56 -4.08 11.33
CA PHE A 142 3.33 -4.35 10.12
C PHE A 142 4.05 -5.69 10.20
N GLY A 143 4.19 -6.40 9.09
CA GLY A 143 5.02 -7.60 9.06
C GLY A 143 5.04 -8.33 7.73
N HIS A 144 6.12 -9.10 7.54
CA HIS A 144 6.26 -10.10 6.50
C HIS A 144 6.28 -11.49 7.14
N ARG A 145 5.15 -12.17 7.11
CA ARG A 145 5.03 -13.49 7.72
C ARG A 145 5.36 -14.66 6.78
N GLY A 146 5.93 -14.37 5.62
CA GLY A 146 6.26 -15.38 4.61
C GLY A 146 7.15 -16.49 5.14
N ALA A 147 8.16 -16.19 5.95
CA ALA A 147 9.07 -17.20 6.49
C ALA A 147 8.36 -18.30 7.30
N SER A 148 7.30 -17.94 8.06
CA SER A 148 6.49 -18.95 8.77
C SER A 148 5.64 -19.83 7.85
N LEU A 149 5.56 -19.49 6.57
CA LEU A 149 4.84 -20.21 5.53
C LEU A 149 5.77 -20.81 4.46
N GLY A 150 7.10 -20.73 4.66
CA GLY A 150 8.10 -21.21 3.71
C GLY A 150 8.20 -20.36 2.43
N ILE A 151 7.69 -19.13 2.42
CA ILE A 151 7.74 -18.22 1.27
C ILE A 151 8.42 -16.91 1.61
N MET A 152 8.91 -16.22 0.59
CA MET A 152 9.49 -14.88 0.70
C MET A 152 8.69 -13.90 -0.17
N THR A 153 8.60 -12.64 0.24
CA THR A 153 7.94 -11.63 -0.58
C THR A 153 8.63 -11.45 -1.93
N GLY A 154 7.83 -11.43 -3.00
CA GLY A 154 8.30 -11.31 -4.38
C GLY A 154 8.06 -9.93 -5.01
N TRP A 155 7.45 -8.97 -4.29
CA TRP A 155 7.00 -7.70 -4.87
C TRP A 155 7.91 -6.50 -4.52
N GLY A 156 9.12 -6.79 -4.04
CA GLY A 156 10.16 -5.79 -3.82
C GLY A 156 10.40 -5.41 -2.36
N GLY A 157 9.70 -6.02 -1.40
CA GLY A 157 9.93 -5.79 0.03
C GLY A 157 11.36 -6.10 0.45
N THR A 158 11.97 -7.17 -0.10
CA THR A 158 13.37 -7.53 0.16
C THR A 158 14.38 -6.46 -0.28
N GLN A 159 13.95 -5.53 -1.14
CA GLN A 159 14.77 -4.42 -1.63
C GLN A 159 14.44 -3.11 -0.92
N ARG A 160 13.15 -2.80 -0.72
CA ARG A 160 12.71 -1.53 -0.15
C ARG A 160 12.86 -1.47 1.36
N LEU A 161 12.51 -2.54 2.07
CA LEU A 161 12.57 -2.56 3.53
C LEU A 161 14.00 -2.34 4.07
N PRO A 162 15.06 -3.06 3.58
CA PRO A 162 16.42 -2.83 4.07
C PRO A 162 16.97 -1.43 3.78
N ARG A 163 16.51 -0.79 2.70
CA ARG A 163 16.90 0.61 2.39
C ARG A 163 16.25 1.60 3.35
N LEU A 164 15.08 1.26 3.88
CA LEU A 164 14.31 2.13 4.77
C LEU A 164 14.75 2.01 6.23
N ILE A 165 14.85 0.78 6.77
CA ILE A 165 15.09 0.53 8.20
C ILE A 165 16.45 -0.10 8.53
N GLY A 166 17.30 -0.24 7.52
CA GLY A 166 18.59 -0.91 7.64
C GLY A 166 18.51 -2.43 7.52
N LYS A 167 19.62 -3.02 7.03
CA LYS A 167 19.72 -4.44 6.68
C LYS A 167 19.42 -5.38 7.87
N SER A 168 20.02 -5.10 9.03
CA SER A 168 19.89 -5.98 10.22
C SER A 168 18.43 -6.07 10.69
N ARG A 169 17.74 -4.94 10.79
CA ARG A 169 16.36 -4.89 11.26
C ARG A 169 15.39 -5.52 10.23
N ALA A 170 15.60 -5.26 8.94
CA ALA A 170 14.83 -5.89 7.88
C ALA A 170 15.00 -7.42 7.88
N LEU A 171 16.23 -7.91 8.08
CA LEU A 171 16.52 -9.33 8.15
C LEU A 171 15.80 -10.00 9.32
N GLN A 172 15.78 -9.38 10.50
CA GLN A 172 15.01 -9.85 11.65
C GLN A 172 13.52 -9.98 11.33
N MET A 173 12.91 -8.94 10.73
CA MET A 173 11.49 -8.97 10.36
C MET A 173 11.18 -10.09 9.36
N PHE A 174 12.06 -10.32 8.37
CA PHE A 174 11.86 -11.37 7.39
C PHE A 174 12.05 -12.78 7.97
N LEU A 175 13.16 -13.05 8.66
CA LEU A 175 13.51 -14.40 9.10
C LEU A 175 12.68 -14.85 10.30
N LEU A 176 12.38 -13.95 11.23
CA LEU A 176 11.60 -14.25 12.43
C LEU A 176 10.09 -14.08 12.21
N ALA A 177 9.68 -13.66 11.02
CA ALA A 177 8.28 -13.33 10.72
C ALA A 177 7.68 -12.35 11.76
N GLU A 178 8.50 -11.42 12.23
CA GLU A 178 8.15 -10.50 13.31
C GLU A 178 7.06 -9.53 12.89
N MET A 179 6.15 -9.25 13.82
CA MET A 179 5.16 -8.20 13.69
C MET A 179 5.56 -6.98 14.50
N VAL A 180 5.53 -5.81 13.87
CA VAL A 180 5.94 -4.54 14.45
C VAL A 180 4.71 -3.64 14.61
N LYS A 181 4.48 -3.11 15.83
CA LYS A 181 3.42 -2.15 16.11
C LYS A 181 3.81 -0.73 15.69
N ALA A 182 2.84 0.18 15.64
CA ALA A 182 3.01 1.54 15.16
C ALA A 182 4.16 2.30 15.85
N ASP A 183 4.28 2.23 17.19
CA ASP A 183 5.32 2.95 17.93
C ASP A 183 6.72 2.45 17.56
N GLU A 184 6.91 1.14 17.49
CA GLU A 184 8.17 0.56 17.06
C GLU A 184 8.44 0.84 15.58
N ALA A 185 7.40 0.81 14.72
CA ALA A 185 7.50 1.16 13.32
C ALA A 185 7.99 2.60 13.11
N LEU A 186 7.52 3.54 13.94
CA LEU A 186 8.00 4.92 13.95
C LEU A 186 9.46 4.99 14.43
N ARG A 187 9.79 4.30 15.52
CA ARG A 187 11.13 4.29 16.11
C ARG A 187 12.21 3.77 15.14
N ILE A 188 11.88 2.76 14.35
CA ILE A 188 12.83 2.17 13.36
C ILE A 188 12.79 2.86 12.00
N GLY A 189 11.96 3.88 11.81
CA GLY A 189 11.83 4.61 10.55
C GLY A 189 11.00 3.89 9.48
N LEU A 190 10.23 2.85 9.85
CA LEU A 190 9.33 2.17 8.92
C LEU A 190 8.15 3.05 8.54
N VAL A 191 7.65 3.87 9.46
CA VAL A 191 6.62 4.88 9.22
C VAL A 191 7.14 6.27 9.56
N ASP A 192 6.57 7.29 8.91
CA ASP A 192 7.01 8.68 9.02
C ASP A 192 6.24 9.45 10.08
N LYS A 193 5.05 8.97 10.46
CA LYS A 193 4.17 9.61 11.45
C LYS A 193 3.15 8.61 12.01
N ILE A 194 2.76 8.82 13.27
CA ILE A 194 1.55 8.23 13.86
C ILE A 194 0.50 9.33 14.02
N GLY A 195 -0.74 9.03 13.68
CA GLY A 195 -1.88 9.94 13.82
C GLY A 195 -3.20 9.19 13.84
N ASP A 196 -4.20 9.75 14.52
CA ASP A 196 -5.52 9.12 14.69
C ASP A 196 -6.29 9.02 13.36
N ASP A 197 -6.05 9.95 12.44
CA ASP A 197 -6.59 9.92 11.09
C ASP A 197 -5.49 10.05 10.02
N PRO A 198 -4.87 8.92 9.60
CA PRO A 198 -3.79 8.93 8.62
C PRO A 198 -4.16 9.54 7.26
N VAL A 199 -5.43 9.43 6.85
CA VAL A 199 -5.90 10.03 5.58
C VAL A 199 -5.98 11.56 5.71
N ALA A 200 -6.56 12.08 6.80
CA ALA A 200 -6.61 13.51 7.06
C ALA A 200 -5.18 14.09 7.20
N ASP A 201 -4.31 13.38 7.90
CA ASP A 201 -2.90 13.76 8.07
C ASP A 201 -2.16 13.84 6.72
N ALA A 202 -2.38 12.90 5.81
CA ALA A 202 -1.81 12.92 4.47
C ALA A 202 -2.30 14.14 3.69
N ILE A 203 -3.61 14.43 3.70
CA ILE A 203 -4.20 15.59 3.04
C ILE A 203 -3.61 16.90 3.61
N HIS A 204 -3.47 17.00 4.92
CA HIS A 204 -2.89 18.17 5.58
C HIS A 204 -1.42 18.39 5.20
N ARG A 205 -0.62 17.32 5.13
CA ARG A 205 0.80 17.40 4.80
C ARG A 205 1.00 17.99 3.39
N VAL A 206 0.15 17.64 2.44
CA VAL A 206 0.20 18.16 1.06
C VAL A 206 -0.09 19.66 1.01
N LYS A 207 -1.05 20.15 1.80
CA LYS A 207 -1.37 21.58 1.85
C LYS A 207 -0.18 22.42 2.33
N ASN A 208 0.57 21.90 3.30
CA ASN A 208 1.71 22.60 3.89
C ASN A 208 2.99 22.50 3.02
N TYR A 209 3.10 21.50 2.14
CA TYR A 209 4.24 21.37 1.22
C TYR A 209 4.24 22.45 0.10
N LYS A 210 3.11 23.12 -0.12
CA LYS A 210 2.99 24.25 -1.06
C LYS A 210 3.42 25.60 -0.49
N ALA A 211 3.74 25.68 0.81
CA ALA A 211 4.05 26.93 1.49
C ALA A 211 5.56 27.13 1.75
N SER A 212 6.40 26.21 1.29
CA SER A 212 7.86 26.28 1.35
C SER A 212 8.46 26.23 -0.05
#